data_81f0b3515cdcc1960385a97b98cef657
#
_entry.id   81f0b3515cdcc1960385a97b98cef657
#
_cell.length_a   1.000
_cell.length_b   1.000
_cell.length_c   1.000
_cell.angle_alpha   90.00
_cell.angle_beta   90.00
_cell.angle_gamma   90.00
#
_symmetry.space_group_name_H-M   'P 1'
#
loop_
_entity.id
_entity.type
_entity.pdbx_description
1 polymer ?
#
loop_
_entity_poly.entity_id
_entity_poly.type
_entity_poly.pdbx_seq_one_letter_code
_entity_poly.pdbx_strand_id
1 'polypeptide(L)'
;MYPDYISAKKMKENYEGNVFSPMGCRSFLSPWKDENGNYKWEGRFNQGVVSLNLPQIGILAEGDMERFWQILDERLSICFEALMCRHKALEGTSSDVSPVHWQYGAIARLGKGEKIDKYLHGGYSTLSLGYIGLYEVTKLMTGESQTTEEGQKFALKLMRRLRTATDTWKETTGLGFGLYGTPEESLCSRFAEIDQKKFGSITDVTDKGYYTNSYHVDVREKIDAFDKFTFESQFQTISTGGCISYV
;
A
#
# COMPACT_ATOMS: atom_id res chain seq x y z
N MET A 1 -11.37 21.22 -10.25
CA MET A 1 -10.24 20.35 -10.62
C MET A 1 -9.21 20.51 -9.53
N TYR A 2 -8.91 19.48 -8.77
CA TYR A 2 -7.87 19.52 -7.74
C TYR A 2 -6.57 19.09 -8.39
N PRO A 3 -5.49 19.88 -8.33
CA PRO A 3 -4.21 19.47 -8.85
C PRO A 3 -3.61 18.35 -7.97
N ASP A 4 -3.12 17.30 -8.61
CA ASP A 4 -2.33 16.27 -7.94
C ASP A 4 -0.92 16.80 -7.71
N TYR A 5 -0.52 16.93 -6.47
CA TYR A 5 0.85 17.29 -6.09
C TYR A 5 1.63 16.02 -5.75
N ILE A 6 2.71 15.80 -6.45
CA ILE A 6 3.64 14.69 -6.15
C ILE A 6 4.80 15.26 -5.34
N SER A 7 5.10 14.65 -4.19
CA SER A 7 6.22 15.04 -3.36
C SER A 7 7.53 15.03 -4.17
N ALA A 8 8.24 16.17 -4.20
CA ALA A 8 9.54 16.29 -4.87
C ALA A 8 10.56 15.28 -4.33
N LYS A 9 10.51 15.00 -3.00
CA LYS A 9 11.33 13.97 -2.36
C LYS A 9 11.02 12.59 -2.92
N LYS A 10 9.73 12.22 -3.04
CA LYS A 10 9.31 10.94 -3.61
C LYS A 10 9.72 10.80 -5.08
N MET A 11 9.58 11.84 -5.88
CA MET A 11 10.06 11.82 -7.27
C MET A 11 11.56 11.58 -7.35
N LYS A 12 12.35 12.29 -6.53
CA LYS A 12 13.79 12.14 -6.52
C LYS A 12 14.25 10.75 -6.08
N GLU A 13 13.65 10.22 -4.99
CA GLU A 13 14.08 8.95 -4.39
C GLU A 13 13.61 7.73 -5.18
N ASN A 14 12.40 7.77 -5.74
CA ASN A 14 11.79 6.60 -6.39
C ASN A 14 11.79 6.65 -7.91
N TYR A 15 11.93 7.84 -8.52
CA TYR A 15 11.77 8.03 -9.96
C TYR A 15 12.87 8.88 -10.60
N GLU A 16 13.99 9.08 -9.89
CA GLU A 16 15.16 9.83 -10.39
C GLU A 16 14.79 11.24 -10.90
N GLY A 17 13.82 11.90 -10.25
CA GLY A 17 13.35 13.23 -10.60
C GLY A 17 12.32 13.29 -11.73
N ASN A 18 11.94 12.16 -12.32
CA ASN A 18 10.93 12.13 -13.38
C ASN A 18 9.51 12.29 -12.84
N VAL A 19 8.69 13.07 -13.52
CA VAL A 19 7.27 13.25 -13.21
C VAL A 19 6.46 12.13 -13.86
N PHE A 20 5.48 11.60 -13.13
CA PHE A 20 4.55 10.59 -13.64
C PHE A 20 3.14 10.88 -13.10
N SER A 21 2.13 10.37 -13.79
CA SER A 21 0.73 10.51 -13.36
C SER A 21 0.35 9.44 -12.36
N PRO A 22 -0.38 9.79 -11.29
CA PRO A 22 -1.03 8.78 -10.45
C PRO A 22 -2.13 8.06 -11.24
N MET A 23 -2.45 6.85 -10.83
CA MET A 23 -3.53 6.06 -11.37
C MET A 23 -4.65 5.96 -10.33
N GLY A 24 -5.74 6.68 -10.56
CA GLY A 24 -6.81 6.85 -9.56
C GLY A 24 -6.40 7.82 -8.43
N CYS A 25 -7.04 7.70 -7.26
CA CYS A 25 -6.91 8.68 -6.17
C CYS A 25 -5.54 8.70 -5.51
N ARG A 26 -4.89 7.54 -5.35
CA ARG A 26 -3.66 7.39 -4.56
C ARG A 26 -2.66 6.44 -5.17
N SER A 27 -3.03 5.65 -6.19
CA SER A 27 -2.18 4.59 -6.71
C SER A 27 -1.08 5.14 -7.59
N PHE A 28 0.15 4.74 -7.30
CA PHE A 28 1.29 4.86 -8.18
C PHE A 28 1.78 3.47 -8.54
N LEU A 29 2.13 3.28 -9.80
CA LEU A 29 2.69 2.02 -10.24
C LEU A 29 4.14 1.91 -9.77
N SER A 30 4.56 0.69 -9.40
CA SER A 30 5.96 0.44 -9.03
C SER A 30 6.90 0.96 -10.12
N PRO A 31 7.97 1.70 -9.78
CA PRO A 31 8.96 2.13 -10.77
C PRO A 31 9.50 0.92 -11.54
N TRP A 32 9.58 1.05 -12.86
CA TRP A 32 10.09 0.00 -13.73
C TRP A 32 10.83 0.58 -14.91
N LYS A 33 12.03 0.07 -15.16
CA LYS A 33 12.84 0.43 -16.34
C LYS A 33 12.78 -0.69 -17.37
N ASP A 34 12.74 -0.31 -18.63
CA ASP A 34 12.88 -1.24 -19.76
C ASP A 34 14.32 -1.72 -19.93
N GLU A 35 14.56 -2.53 -20.96
CA GLU A 35 15.89 -3.07 -21.32
C GLU A 35 16.93 -1.99 -21.61
N ASN A 36 16.48 -0.79 -22.01
CA ASN A 36 17.32 0.36 -22.32
C ASN A 36 17.52 1.30 -21.13
N GLY A 37 16.97 0.95 -19.95
CA GLY A 37 17.05 1.75 -18.75
C GLY A 37 16.06 2.92 -18.68
N ASN A 38 15.08 3.00 -19.59
CA ASN A 38 14.05 4.03 -19.56
C ASN A 38 12.87 3.61 -18.70
N TYR A 39 12.29 4.56 -17.96
CA TYR A 39 11.07 4.29 -17.23
C TYR A 39 9.89 4.01 -18.18
N LYS A 40 9.10 3.01 -17.83
CA LYS A 40 7.88 2.67 -18.53
C LYS A 40 6.70 3.46 -17.95
N TRP A 41 6.12 4.33 -18.76
CA TRP A 41 5.04 5.24 -18.34
C TRP A 41 3.65 4.84 -18.85
N GLU A 42 3.57 4.21 -20.02
CA GLU A 42 2.34 3.90 -20.72
C GLU A 42 1.93 2.42 -20.63
N GLY A 43 0.65 2.14 -20.84
CA GLY A 43 0.12 0.78 -20.91
C GLY A 43 0.20 0.03 -19.59
N ARG A 44 0.21 0.74 -18.47
CA ARG A 44 0.41 0.17 -17.13
C ARG A 44 -0.88 0.17 -16.32
N PHE A 45 -1.01 -0.80 -15.41
CA PHE A 45 -2.18 -0.93 -14.54
C PHE A 45 -1.84 -1.64 -13.21
N ASN A 46 -2.78 -1.59 -12.25
CA ASN A 46 -2.67 -2.32 -10.99
C ASN A 46 -3.52 -3.60 -11.08
N GLN A 47 -2.92 -4.75 -10.82
CA GLN A 47 -3.63 -6.06 -10.80
C GLN A 47 -4.53 -6.20 -9.57
N GLY A 48 -4.24 -5.44 -8.52
CA GLY A 48 -5.07 -5.41 -7.31
C GLY A 48 -4.26 -5.20 -6.04
N VAL A 49 -5.01 -5.08 -4.94
CA VAL A 49 -4.49 -4.80 -3.61
C VAL A 49 -4.89 -5.90 -2.64
N VAL A 50 -3.99 -6.28 -1.75
CA VAL A 50 -4.27 -7.05 -0.53
C VAL A 50 -3.81 -6.21 0.65
N SER A 51 -4.69 -5.99 1.63
CA SER A 51 -4.43 -5.05 2.73
C SER A 51 -4.24 -5.74 4.06
N LEU A 52 -3.18 -5.36 4.74
CA LEU A 52 -2.86 -5.78 6.11
C LEU A 52 -3.70 -5.01 7.13
N ASN A 53 -4.30 -5.76 8.06
CA ASN A 53 -4.84 -5.24 9.30
C ASN A 53 -3.72 -5.18 10.36
N LEU A 54 -3.02 -4.07 10.44
CA LEU A 54 -1.90 -3.90 11.39
C LEU A 54 -2.36 -3.93 12.85
N PRO A 55 -3.48 -3.28 13.24
CA PRO A 55 -4.00 -3.36 14.61
C PRO A 55 -4.23 -4.79 15.09
N GLN A 56 -4.78 -5.67 14.26
CA GLN A 56 -4.99 -7.07 14.64
C GLN A 56 -3.68 -7.78 14.98
N ILE A 57 -2.60 -7.47 14.27
CA ILE A 57 -1.26 -8.03 14.57
C ILE A 57 -0.79 -7.55 15.94
N GLY A 58 -0.98 -6.26 16.25
CA GLY A 58 -0.64 -5.68 17.55
C GLY A 58 -1.46 -6.30 18.70
N ILE A 59 -2.77 -6.49 18.49
CA ILE A 59 -3.65 -7.14 19.48
C ILE A 59 -3.17 -8.57 19.77
N LEU A 60 -2.87 -9.34 18.74
CA LEU A 60 -2.41 -10.73 18.85
C LEU A 60 -1.01 -10.86 19.48
N ALA A 61 -0.20 -9.82 19.36
CA ALA A 61 1.13 -9.77 19.96
C ALA A 61 1.10 -9.56 21.47
N GLU A 62 0.01 -9.01 22.03
CA GLU A 62 -0.17 -8.81 23.49
C GLU A 62 0.98 -8.03 24.16
N GLY A 63 1.55 -7.05 23.43
CA GLY A 63 2.67 -6.23 23.89
C GLY A 63 4.05 -6.88 23.71
N ASP A 64 4.12 -8.13 23.27
CA ASP A 64 5.39 -8.81 22.97
C ASP A 64 5.92 -8.39 21.58
N MET A 65 7.06 -7.70 21.59
CA MET A 65 7.66 -7.17 20.36
C MET A 65 8.20 -8.29 19.45
N GLU A 66 8.74 -9.38 20.00
CA GLU A 66 9.25 -10.49 19.19
C GLU A 66 8.09 -11.22 18.52
N ARG A 67 7.05 -11.51 19.26
CA ARG A 67 5.81 -12.11 18.76
C ARG A 67 5.15 -11.23 17.69
N PHE A 68 5.19 -9.91 17.86
CA PHE A 68 4.69 -8.97 16.84
C PHE A 68 5.36 -9.17 15.50
N TRP A 69 6.69 -9.20 15.46
CA TRP A 69 7.44 -9.37 14.20
C TRP A 69 7.21 -10.75 13.58
N GLN A 70 7.10 -11.80 14.39
CA GLN A 70 6.79 -13.16 13.90
C GLN A 70 5.41 -13.22 13.23
N ILE A 71 4.37 -12.67 13.88
CA ILE A 71 3.02 -12.61 13.30
C ILE A 71 3.00 -11.75 12.04
N LEU A 72 3.70 -10.62 12.05
CA LEU A 72 3.80 -9.76 10.87
C LEU A 72 4.39 -10.52 9.66
N ASP A 73 5.47 -11.25 9.87
CA ASP A 73 6.12 -12.02 8.78
C ASP A 73 5.22 -13.14 8.26
N GLU A 74 4.49 -13.81 9.14
CA GLU A 74 3.46 -14.79 8.74
C GLU A 74 2.37 -14.13 7.88
N ARG A 75 1.83 -12.98 8.31
CA ARG A 75 0.81 -12.25 7.56
C ARG A 75 1.31 -11.72 6.22
N LEU A 76 2.57 -11.29 6.16
CA LEU A 76 3.21 -10.88 4.90
C LEU A 76 3.30 -12.05 3.91
N SER A 77 3.64 -13.26 4.37
CA SER A 77 3.62 -14.47 3.51
C SER A 77 2.24 -14.75 2.95
N ILE A 78 1.19 -14.66 3.77
CA ILE A 78 -0.21 -14.83 3.33
C ILE A 78 -0.60 -13.77 2.30
N CYS A 79 -0.21 -12.51 2.52
CA CYS A 79 -0.48 -11.42 1.56
C CYS A 79 0.22 -11.67 0.23
N PHE A 80 1.47 -12.15 0.25
CA PHE A 80 2.21 -12.52 -0.96
C PHE A 80 1.49 -13.63 -1.74
N GLU A 81 1.11 -14.72 -1.07
CA GLU A 81 0.38 -15.82 -1.69
C GLU A 81 -0.95 -15.35 -2.30
N ALA A 82 -1.71 -14.50 -1.59
CA ALA A 82 -2.96 -13.95 -2.08
C ALA A 82 -2.77 -13.06 -3.33
N LEU A 83 -1.72 -12.24 -3.36
CA LEU A 83 -1.35 -11.44 -4.52
C LEU A 83 -0.92 -12.33 -5.70
N MET A 84 -0.14 -13.39 -5.45
CA MET A 84 0.26 -14.35 -6.48
C MET A 84 -0.92 -15.17 -7.00
N CYS A 85 -1.89 -15.55 -6.16
CA CYS A 85 -3.14 -16.17 -6.61
C CYS A 85 -3.90 -15.25 -7.57
N ARG A 86 -3.98 -13.96 -7.27
CA ARG A 86 -4.61 -12.96 -8.15
C ARG A 86 -3.87 -12.83 -9.48
N HIS A 87 -2.55 -12.76 -9.45
CA HIS A 87 -1.72 -12.73 -10.66
C HIS A 87 -1.98 -13.93 -11.56
N LYS A 88 -1.90 -15.14 -11.00
CA LYS A 88 -2.14 -16.40 -11.72
C LYS A 88 -3.56 -16.50 -12.29
N ALA A 89 -4.56 -15.96 -11.58
CA ALA A 89 -5.94 -15.95 -12.05
C ALA A 89 -6.17 -15.07 -13.30
N LEU A 90 -5.26 -14.13 -13.58
CA LEU A 90 -5.30 -13.29 -14.78
C LEU A 90 -4.59 -13.92 -15.98
N GLU A 91 -3.71 -14.89 -15.77
CA GLU A 91 -3.01 -15.57 -16.85
C GLU A 91 -3.99 -16.25 -17.82
N GLY A 92 -3.71 -16.17 -19.10
CA GLY A 92 -4.57 -16.72 -20.14
C GLY A 92 -5.88 -15.95 -20.38
N THR A 93 -6.10 -14.81 -19.72
CA THR A 93 -7.29 -14.00 -19.92
C THR A 93 -7.32 -13.43 -21.35
N SER A 94 -8.50 -13.53 -22.00
CA SER A 94 -8.73 -12.97 -23.35
C SER A 94 -8.99 -11.47 -23.28
N SER A 95 -8.50 -10.73 -24.29
CA SER A 95 -8.82 -9.31 -24.49
C SER A 95 -10.35 -9.05 -24.59
N ASP A 96 -11.13 -10.07 -24.93
CA ASP A 96 -12.60 -9.99 -25.04
C ASP A 96 -13.28 -9.79 -23.68
N VAL A 97 -12.62 -10.13 -22.56
CA VAL A 97 -13.20 -9.96 -21.21
C VAL A 97 -13.45 -8.48 -20.90
N SER A 98 -12.59 -7.59 -21.39
CA SER A 98 -12.77 -6.15 -21.26
C SER A 98 -12.22 -5.40 -22.48
N PRO A 99 -13.01 -5.33 -23.59
CA PRO A 99 -12.53 -4.74 -24.83
C PRO A 99 -12.05 -3.28 -24.69
N VAL A 100 -12.73 -2.49 -23.83
CA VAL A 100 -12.34 -1.07 -23.61
C VAL A 100 -10.90 -0.97 -23.11
N HIS A 101 -10.50 -1.84 -22.18
CA HIS A 101 -9.14 -1.85 -21.64
C HIS A 101 -8.14 -2.43 -22.62
N TRP A 102 -8.45 -3.55 -23.25
CA TRP A 102 -7.49 -4.37 -23.95
C TRP A 102 -7.44 -4.17 -25.46
N GLN A 103 -8.57 -3.82 -26.10
CA GLN A 103 -8.67 -3.68 -27.56
C GLN A 103 -8.75 -2.23 -28.02
N TYR A 104 -9.45 -1.37 -27.27
CA TYR A 104 -9.74 0.01 -27.71
C TYR A 104 -8.82 1.08 -27.10
N GLY A 105 -7.78 0.68 -26.39
CA GLY A 105 -6.64 1.55 -26.09
C GLY A 105 -6.65 2.20 -24.71
N ALA A 106 -7.53 1.81 -23.78
CA ALA A 106 -7.41 2.32 -22.40
C ALA A 106 -6.10 1.84 -21.74
N ILE A 107 -5.70 0.58 -21.98
CA ILE A 107 -4.41 0.02 -21.56
C ILE A 107 -3.61 -0.46 -22.76
N ALA A 108 -4.25 -1.18 -23.68
CA ALA A 108 -3.62 -1.84 -24.83
C ALA A 108 -4.47 -1.75 -26.08
N ARG A 109 -3.91 -2.18 -27.24
CA ARG A 109 -4.59 -2.34 -28.52
C ARG A 109 -4.38 -3.75 -29.05
N LEU A 110 -4.85 -4.74 -28.30
CA LEU A 110 -4.81 -6.15 -28.68
C LEU A 110 -5.89 -6.48 -29.69
N GLY A 111 -5.66 -7.48 -30.50
CA GLY A 111 -6.67 -8.08 -31.35
C GLY A 111 -7.72 -8.81 -30.52
N LYS A 112 -8.90 -9.07 -31.14
CA LYS A 112 -9.97 -9.86 -30.54
C LYS A 112 -9.47 -11.28 -30.21
N GLY A 113 -9.72 -11.75 -28.99
CA GLY A 113 -9.30 -13.06 -28.52
C GLY A 113 -7.83 -13.18 -28.15
N GLU A 114 -7.02 -12.15 -28.35
CA GLU A 114 -5.61 -12.14 -27.97
C GLU A 114 -5.46 -12.15 -26.44
N LYS A 115 -4.40 -12.80 -25.93
CA LYS A 115 -4.14 -12.94 -24.50
C LYS A 115 -3.46 -11.70 -23.92
N ILE A 116 -3.80 -11.36 -22.66
CA ILE A 116 -3.23 -10.19 -21.96
C ILE A 116 -1.90 -10.47 -21.28
N ASP A 117 -1.40 -11.69 -21.34
CA ASP A 117 -0.28 -12.20 -20.50
C ASP A 117 0.95 -11.29 -20.54
N LYS A 118 1.33 -10.74 -21.69
CA LYS A 118 2.47 -9.83 -21.79
C LYS A 118 2.36 -8.58 -20.90
N TYR A 119 1.12 -8.16 -20.57
CA TYR A 119 0.87 -7.00 -19.72
C TYR A 119 0.88 -7.33 -18.23
N LEU A 120 0.91 -8.61 -17.88
CA LEU A 120 1.08 -9.07 -16.50
C LEU A 120 2.54 -9.03 -16.05
N HIS A 121 3.49 -8.92 -17.00
CA HIS A 121 4.94 -8.97 -16.79
C HIS A 121 5.63 -7.70 -17.33
N GLY A 122 6.96 -7.65 -17.21
CA GLY A 122 7.79 -6.63 -17.86
C GLY A 122 7.47 -5.20 -17.45
N GLY A 123 7.01 -4.97 -16.23
CA GLY A 123 6.72 -3.65 -15.68
C GLY A 123 5.41 -3.00 -16.17
N TYR A 124 4.56 -3.71 -16.88
CA TYR A 124 3.24 -3.18 -17.27
C TYR A 124 2.26 -3.13 -16.11
N SER A 125 2.36 -4.03 -15.16
CA SER A 125 1.43 -4.12 -14.03
C SER A 125 2.12 -4.17 -12.68
N THR A 126 1.36 -3.81 -11.65
CA THR A 126 1.81 -3.79 -10.25
C THR A 126 0.82 -4.56 -9.38
N LEU A 127 1.34 -5.33 -8.44
CA LEU A 127 0.63 -5.94 -7.33
C LEU A 127 0.90 -5.08 -6.09
N SER A 128 -0.14 -4.73 -5.34
CA SER A 128 -0.02 -3.77 -4.26
C SER A 128 -0.28 -4.40 -2.89
N LEU A 129 0.65 -4.22 -1.96
CA LEU A 129 0.44 -4.49 -0.55
C LEU A 129 -0.12 -3.23 0.10
N GLY A 130 -1.37 -3.28 0.57
CA GLY A 130 -2.00 -2.24 1.35
C GLY A 130 -1.79 -2.41 2.85
N TYR A 131 -2.04 -1.38 3.63
CA TYR A 131 -1.99 -1.44 5.09
C TYR A 131 -2.93 -0.41 5.72
N ILE A 132 -3.47 -0.75 6.89
CA ILE A 132 -4.40 0.07 7.67
C ILE A 132 -3.97 0.05 9.13
N GLY A 133 -4.15 1.17 9.83
CA GLY A 133 -4.06 1.24 11.27
C GLY A 133 -2.63 1.34 11.82
N LEU A 134 -1.76 2.13 11.15
CA LEU A 134 -0.42 2.38 11.67
C LEU A 134 -0.45 3.09 13.03
N TYR A 135 -1.42 4.00 13.24
CA TYR A 135 -1.62 4.66 14.52
C TYR A 135 -1.96 3.64 15.62
N GLU A 136 -2.97 2.80 15.40
CA GLU A 136 -3.46 1.85 16.39
C GLU A 136 -2.41 0.80 16.74
N VAL A 137 -1.70 0.26 15.76
CA VAL A 137 -0.64 -0.71 16.04
C VAL A 137 0.53 -0.08 16.79
N THR A 138 0.87 1.17 16.48
CA THR A 138 1.90 1.91 17.22
C THR A 138 1.48 2.10 18.67
N LYS A 139 0.23 2.51 18.89
CA LYS A 139 -0.34 2.65 20.24
C LYS A 139 -0.32 1.35 21.04
N LEU A 140 -0.68 0.23 20.41
CA LEU A 140 -0.67 -1.10 21.04
C LEU A 140 0.74 -1.54 21.44
N MET A 141 1.74 -1.27 20.59
CA MET A 141 3.09 -1.82 20.77
C MET A 141 4.01 -0.93 21.59
N THR A 142 3.73 0.38 21.63
CA THR A 142 4.60 1.34 22.35
C THR A 142 3.90 2.08 23.50
N GLY A 143 2.56 2.03 23.55
CA GLY A 143 1.76 2.85 24.44
C GLY A 143 1.61 4.31 23.99
N GLU A 144 2.31 4.71 22.94
CA GLU A 144 2.45 6.08 22.45
C GLU A 144 1.80 6.31 21.09
N SER A 145 1.47 7.57 20.77
CA SER A 145 1.09 7.95 19.41
C SER A 145 2.27 7.84 18.46
N GLN A 146 1.98 7.59 17.19
CA GLN A 146 3.00 7.63 16.13
C GLN A 146 3.65 9.01 15.95
N THR A 147 3.08 10.09 16.52
CA THR A 147 3.62 11.44 16.46
C THR A 147 4.65 11.73 17.56
N THR A 148 4.77 10.88 18.58
CA THR A 148 5.84 10.94 19.59
C THR A 148 7.13 10.34 19.04
N GLU A 149 8.25 10.63 19.67
CA GLU A 149 9.57 10.15 19.22
C GLU A 149 9.65 8.61 19.19
N GLU A 150 9.18 7.94 20.25
CA GLU A 150 9.17 6.48 20.33
C GLU A 150 8.17 5.85 19.36
N GLY A 151 6.96 6.40 19.29
CA GLY A 151 5.95 5.94 18.34
C GLY A 151 6.42 6.10 16.89
N GLN A 152 7.05 7.23 16.56
CA GLN A 152 7.59 7.48 15.22
C GLN A 152 8.71 6.50 14.85
N LYS A 153 9.62 6.19 15.77
CA LYS A 153 10.68 5.20 15.55
C LYS A 153 10.10 3.83 15.21
N PHE A 154 9.10 3.39 15.99
CA PHE A 154 8.41 2.12 15.73
C PHE A 154 7.67 2.15 14.39
N ALA A 155 6.86 3.17 14.13
CA ALA A 155 6.08 3.32 12.92
C ALA A 155 6.96 3.31 11.66
N LEU A 156 8.07 4.05 11.66
CA LEU A 156 9.02 4.05 10.55
C LEU A 156 9.74 2.70 10.37
N LYS A 157 10.09 2.01 11.47
CA LYS A 157 10.68 0.66 11.41
C LYS A 157 9.69 -0.32 10.78
N LEU A 158 8.42 -0.29 11.20
CA LEU A 158 7.37 -1.12 10.64
C LEU A 158 7.18 -0.85 9.14
N MET A 159 7.04 0.41 8.76
CA MET A 159 6.87 0.78 7.36
C MET A 159 8.04 0.35 6.47
N ARG A 160 9.27 0.49 6.96
CA ARG A 160 10.45 -0.02 6.24
C ARG A 160 10.43 -1.54 6.10
N ARG A 161 9.96 -2.28 7.10
CA ARG A 161 9.79 -3.74 7.01
C ARG A 161 8.79 -4.12 5.92
N LEU A 162 7.63 -3.42 5.85
CA LEU A 162 6.63 -3.63 4.78
C LEU A 162 7.21 -3.31 3.40
N ARG A 163 7.97 -2.22 3.29
CA ARG A 163 8.63 -1.84 2.04
C ARG A 163 9.65 -2.90 1.62
N THR A 164 10.51 -3.35 2.52
CA THR A 164 11.50 -4.41 2.25
C THR A 164 10.82 -5.68 1.74
N ALA A 165 9.67 -6.07 2.31
CA ALA A 165 8.92 -7.22 1.82
C ALA A 165 8.50 -7.06 0.35
N THR A 166 7.91 -5.92 -0.02
CA THR A 166 7.51 -5.65 -1.41
C THR A 166 8.69 -5.57 -2.37
N ASP A 167 9.82 -5.02 -1.94
CA ASP A 167 11.03 -4.95 -2.74
C ASP A 167 11.63 -6.38 -2.95
N THR A 168 11.67 -7.21 -1.91
CA THR A 168 12.09 -8.62 -1.99
C THR A 168 11.18 -9.42 -2.93
N TRP A 169 9.86 -9.25 -2.85
CA TRP A 169 8.93 -9.92 -3.76
C TRP A 169 9.15 -9.51 -5.22
N LYS A 170 9.42 -8.23 -5.46
CA LYS A 170 9.78 -7.72 -6.79
C LYS A 170 11.06 -8.38 -7.32
N GLU A 171 12.10 -8.43 -6.51
CA GLU A 171 13.39 -9.03 -6.88
C GLU A 171 13.29 -10.54 -7.16
N THR A 172 12.56 -11.27 -6.31
CA THR A 172 12.46 -12.73 -6.42
C THR A 172 11.53 -13.21 -7.53
N THR A 173 10.50 -12.43 -7.87
CA THR A 173 9.50 -12.82 -8.88
C THR A 173 9.69 -12.18 -10.23
N GLY A 174 10.41 -11.07 -10.30
CA GLY A 174 10.47 -10.22 -11.51
C GLY A 174 9.16 -9.49 -11.83
N LEU A 175 8.20 -9.45 -10.89
CA LEU A 175 6.92 -8.75 -11.03
C LEU A 175 6.95 -7.38 -10.36
N GLY A 176 6.10 -6.46 -10.79
CA GLY A 176 5.95 -5.16 -10.14
C GLY A 176 5.21 -5.30 -8.80
N PHE A 177 5.87 -4.99 -7.69
CA PHE A 177 5.24 -4.86 -6.37
C PHE A 177 5.39 -3.45 -5.82
N GLY A 178 4.42 -3.00 -5.04
CA GLY A 178 4.47 -1.70 -4.37
C GLY A 178 3.77 -1.71 -3.02
N LEU A 179 4.32 -0.97 -2.06
CA LEU A 179 3.65 -0.70 -0.79
C LEU A 179 2.67 0.46 -0.98
N TYR A 180 1.40 0.25 -0.66
CA TYR A 180 0.31 1.14 -0.99
C TYR A 180 -0.44 1.63 0.25
N GLY A 181 -0.39 2.93 0.50
CA GLY A 181 -1.26 3.60 1.47
C GLY A 181 -2.67 3.74 0.91
N THR A 182 -3.44 2.66 0.92
CA THR A 182 -4.73 2.57 0.25
C THR A 182 -5.77 3.52 0.84
N PRO A 183 -6.75 4.00 0.04
CA PRO A 183 -7.88 4.78 0.57
C PRO A 183 -8.82 3.94 1.44
N GLU A 184 -9.06 2.73 1.10
CA GLU A 184 -9.84 1.65 1.75
C GLU A 184 -10.94 2.11 2.73
N GLU A 185 -11.77 3.05 2.29
CA GLU A 185 -12.73 3.82 3.08
C GLU A 185 -13.64 2.93 3.95
N SER A 186 -14.22 1.88 3.38
CA SER A 186 -15.06 0.95 4.12
C SER A 186 -14.26 -0.08 4.95
N LEU A 187 -13.02 -0.36 4.57
CA LEU A 187 -12.22 -1.39 5.21
C LEU A 187 -11.68 -0.93 6.57
N CYS A 188 -11.46 0.37 6.76
CA CYS A 188 -11.10 0.94 8.05
C CYS A 188 -12.14 0.64 9.13
N SER A 189 -13.43 0.86 8.84
CA SER A 189 -14.51 0.52 9.76
C SER A 189 -14.73 -0.98 9.88
N ARG A 190 -14.70 -1.70 8.74
CA ARG A 190 -14.92 -3.14 8.73
C ARG A 190 -13.90 -3.90 9.57
N PHE A 191 -12.62 -3.55 9.49
CA PHE A 191 -11.58 -4.19 10.30
C PHE A 191 -11.78 -3.91 11.79
N ALA A 192 -12.07 -2.65 12.15
CA ALA A 192 -12.32 -2.27 13.53
C ALA A 192 -13.54 -3.01 14.12
N GLU A 193 -14.64 -3.11 13.36
CA GLU A 193 -15.84 -3.85 13.80
C GLU A 193 -15.58 -5.35 13.98
N ILE A 194 -14.83 -5.98 13.07
CA ILE A 194 -14.49 -7.40 13.16
C ILE A 194 -13.62 -7.65 14.39
N ASP A 195 -12.61 -6.81 14.58
CA ASP A 195 -11.68 -6.96 15.71
C ASP A 195 -12.36 -6.65 17.04
N GLN A 196 -13.25 -5.65 17.08
CA GLN A 196 -14.05 -5.37 18.27
C GLN A 196 -14.96 -6.55 18.66
N LYS A 197 -15.59 -7.20 17.68
CA LYS A 197 -16.41 -8.39 17.92
C LYS A 197 -15.58 -9.57 18.44
N LYS A 198 -14.34 -9.69 17.96
CA LYS A 198 -13.47 -10.82 18.26
C LYS A 198 -12.68 -10.65 19.56
N PHE A 199 -12.20 -9.46 19.83
CA PHE A 199 -11.26 -9.16 20.92
C PHE A 199 -11.84 -8.24 22.00
N GLY A 200 -13.05 -7.72 21.79
CA GLY A 200 -13.67 -6.74 22.68
C GLY A 200 -13.26 -5.30 22.41
N SER A 201 -13.71 -4.41 23.29
CA SER A 201 -13.41 -2.99 23.22
C SER A 201 -12.03 -2.71 23.83
N ILE A 202 -11.11 -2.22 23.01
CA ILE A 202 -9.76 -1.81 23.39
C ILE A 202 -9.68 -0.30 23.20
N THR A 203 -9.36 0.43 24.28
CA THR A 203 -9.31 1.90 24.28
C THR A 203 -8.32 2.42 23.25
N ASP A 204 -8.74 3.44 22.51
CA ASP A 204 -8.01 4.09 21.41
C ASP A 204 -7.69 3.17 20.21
N VAL A 205 -8.21 1.95 20.19
CA VAL A 205 -7.99 0.98 19.12
C VAL A 205 -9.32 0.56 18.51
N THR A 206 -10.05 -0.39 19.13
CA THR A 206 -11.28 -0.93 18.56
C THR A 206 -12.55 -0.17 18.98
N ASP A 207 -12.47 0.67 20.02
CA ASP A 207 -13.59 1.43 20.55
C ASP A 207 -14.02 2.64 19.68
N LYS A 208 -13.18 3.03 18.73
CA LYS A 208 -13.45 4.16 17.82
C LYS A 208 -14.45 3.85 16.69
N GLY A 209 -14.71 2.57 16.41
CA GLY A 209 -15.52 2.12 15.28
C GLY A 209 -14.81 2.25 13.92
N TYR A 210 -13.56 2.65 13.90
CA TYR A 210 -12.71 2.70 12.71
C TYR A 210 -11.24 2.55 13.09
N TYR A 211 -10.42 2.11 12.12
CA TYR A 211 -8.96 2.22 12.18
C TYR A 211 -8.49 3.39 11.31
N THR A 212 -7.41 4.02 11.75
CA THR A 212 -6.81 5.12 11.01
C THR A 212 -6.31 4.61 9.65
N ASN A 213 -6.64 5.34 8.60
CA ASN A 213 -6.25 4.96 7.25
C ASN A 213 -4.74 5.04 7.07
N SER A 214 -4.13 3.96 6.59
CA SER A 214 -2.70 3.86 6.27
C SER A 214 -1.78 4.44 7.37
N TYR A 215 -0.99 5.47 7.05
CA TYR A 215 -0.03 6.13 7.95
C TYR A 215 -0.54 7.45 8.55
N HIS A 216 -1.79 7.84 8.27
CA HIS A 216 -2.30 9.14 8.70
C HIS A 216 -2.21 9.34 10.22
N VAL A 217 -2.01 10.60 10.60
CA VAL A 217 -2.21 11.03 11.99
C VAL A 217 -3.68 10.84 12.34
N ASP A 218 -3.98 10.30 13.53
CA ASP A 218 -5.36 10.14 14.00
C ASP A 218 -6.06 11.48 14.04
N VAL A 219 -7.29 11.53 13.55
CA VAL A 219 -8.08 12.79 13.40
C VAL A 219 -8.39 13.47 14.72
N ARG A 220 -8.20 12.81 15.85
CA ARG A 220 -8.39 13.37 17.19
C ARG A 220 -7.15 14.09 17.70
N GLU A 221 -5.99 13.90 17.07
CA GLU A 221 -4.76 14.59 17.45
C GLU A 221 -4.79 16.06 17.02
N LYS A 222 -4.41 16.91 17.94
CA LYS A 222 -4.32 18.37 17.66
C LYS A 222 -2.96 18.66 17.03
N ILE A 223 -2.92 18.67 15.72
CA ILE A 223 -1.75 18.97 14.91
C ILE A 223 -2.15 19.97 13.83
N ASP A 224 -1.33 20.98 13.57
CA ASP A 224 -1.59 21.87 12.44
C ASP A 224 -1.23 21.24 11.09
N ALA A 225 -1.66 21.89 10.00
CA ALA A 225 -1.50 21.37 8.65
C ALA A 225 -0.03 21.17 8.24
N PHE A 226 0.84 22.11 8.62
CA PHE A 226 2.25 22.08 8.25
C PHE A 226 3.01 20.97 9.00
N ASP A 227 2.77 20.86 10.30
CA ASP A 227 3.36 19.83 11.14
C ASP A 227 2.85 18.45 10.72
N LYS A 228 1.55 18.32 10.40
CA LYS A 228 0.98 17.08 9.87
C LYS A 228 1.64 16.65 8.56
N PHE A 229 1.77 17.56 7.59
CA PHE A 229 2.43 17.24 6.33
C PHE A 229 3.90 16.92 6.51
N THR A 230 4.60 17.63 7.38
CA THR A 230 6.01 17.36 7.71
C THR A 230 6.15 15.97 8.28
N PHE A 231 5.30 15.59 9.23
CA PHE A 231 5.27 14.27 9.82
C PHE A 231 4.95 13.18 8.78
N GLU A 232 3.84 13.32 8.06
CA GLU A 232 3.37 12.31 7.11
C GLU A 232 4.29 12.14 5.89
N SER A 233 5.04 13.19 5.50
CA SER A 233 5.97 13.14 4.36
C SER A 233 7.02 12.04 4.45
N GLN A 234 7.39 11.64 5.66
CA GLN A 234 8.37 10.58 5.90
C GLN A 234 7.86 9.20 5.46
N PHE A 235 6.55 8.98 5.55
CA PHE A 235 5.91 7.72 5.16
C PHE A 235 5.60 7.66 3.66
N GLN A 236 5.44 8.82 3.03
CA GLN A 236 5.13 8.92 1.59
C GLN A 236 6.23 8.33 0.71
N THR A 237 7.50 8.56 1.04
CA THR A 237 8.64 8.01 0.28
C THR A 237 8.77 6.51 0.43
N ILE A 238 8.30 5.95 1.56
CA ILE A 238 8.28 4.51 1.82
C ILE A 238 7.14 3.84 1.05
N SER A 239 5.99 4.50 0.89
CA SER A 239 4.80 3.99 0.19
C SER A 239 4.92 4.15 -1.32
N THR A 240 5.71 3.29 -1.96
CA THR A 240 6.00 3.35 -3.42
C THR A 240 4.79 3.09 -4.31
N GLY A 241 3.83 2.31 -3.85
CA GLY A 241 2.59 1.99 -4.58
C GLY A 241 1.55 3.10 -4.57
N GLY A 242 1.83 4.20 -3.87
CA GLY A 242 0.96 5.37 -3.79
C GLY A 242 0.50 5.69 -2.38
N CYS A 243 0.14 6.94 -2.17
CA CYS A 243 -0.35 7.48 -0.92
C CYS A 243 -0.94 8.88 -1.15
N ILE A 244 -1.69 9.38 -0.19
CA ILE A 244 -2.17 10.76 -0.15
C ILE A 244 -2.19 11.23 1.31
N SER A 245 -1.99 12.51 1.55
CA SER A 245 -2.23 13.16 2.84
C SER A 245 -3.37 14.16 2.71
N TYR A 246 -4.23 14.20 3.71
CA TYR A 246 -5.34 15.15 3.82
C TYR A 246 -5.07 16.16 4.91
N VAL A 247 -5.56 17.38 4.73
CA VAL A 247 -5.60 18.47 5.72
C VAL A 247 -7.02 18.88 5.96
#